data_a8c4236ee6f1bc5711c20e82266bf16d
#
_entry.id   a8c4236ee6f1bc5711c20e82266bf16d
#
_cell.length_a   1.000
_cell.length_b   1.000
_cell.length_c   1.000
_cell.angle_alpha   90.00
_cell.angle_beta   90.00
_cell.angle_gamma   90.00
#
_symmetry.space_group_name_H-M   'P 1'
#
loop_
_entity.id
_entity.type
_entity.pdbx_description
1 polymer ?
#
loop_
_entity_poly.entity_id
_entity_poly.type
_entity_poly.pdbx_seq_one_letter_code
_entity_poly.pdbx_strand_id
1 'polypeptide(L)'
;SAIRDEDDNTSNYAYYNNNNFVSSYRISRYVVELMKKRKDTRLMQIAEVMMKYEGNSSIDVNDFANYNGVIPNPGAKSYNNSVEMNNGSQSRLKGKWYQEPKGPSAMNISYPELEFILAEAALRGWISGDAQTYYNAGITAACEFQGIGSAAIKAYQENADVKLVGTPTQMLGKIITEK
;
A
#
# COMPACT_ATOMS: atom_id res chain seq x y z
N SER A 1 -7.80 20.80 4.75
CA SER A 1 -6.52 20.12 5.04
C SER A 1 -5.79 20.91 6.09
N ALA A 2 -5.33 20.26 7.16
CA ALA A 2 -4.46 20.94 8.11
C ALA A 2 -3.20 21.38 7.39
N ILE A 3 -2.91 22.68 7.39
CA ILE A 3 -1.67 23.20 6.86
C ILE A 3 -0.59 22.76 7.83
N ARG A 4 0.37 21.98 7.37
CA ARG A 4 1.55 21.60 8.14
C ARG A 4 2.62 22.65 7.93
N ASP A 5 3.14 23.21 9.02
CA ASP A 5 4.24 24.16 8.98
C ASP A 5 5.57 23.41 8.91
N GLU A 6 6.47 23.82 8.05
CA GLU A 6 7.80 23.20 7.91
C GLU A 6 8.67 23.42 9.15
N ASP A 7 8.42 24.50 9.87
CA ASP A 7 9.17 24.86 11.08
C ASP A 7 8.60 24.22 12.37
N ASP A 8 7.41 23.60 12.28
CA ASP A 8 6.79 22.91 13.41
C ASP A 8 7.21 21.44 13.44
N ASN A 9 8.04 21.07 14.41
CA ASN A 9 8.52 19.70 14.60
C ASN A 9 7.41 18.70 14.96
N THR A 10 6.18 19.14 15.18
CA THR A 10 5.00 18.29 15.37
C THR A 10 4.23 18.05 14.10
N SER A 11 4.48 18.82 13.03
CA SER A 11 3.72 18.79 11.78
C SER A 11 3.80 17.46 11.04
N ASN A 12 4.98 16.86 11.01
CA ASN A 12 5.21 15.54 10.45
C ASN A 12 6.09 14.73 11.40
N TYR A 13 5.46 14.01 12.31
CA TYR A 13 6.15 13.16 13.27
C TYR A 13 7.12 12.16 12.59
N ALA A 14 6.73 11.59 11.44
CA ALA A 14 7.55 10.66 10.71
C ALA A 14 8.85 11.29 10.19
N TYR A 15 8.82 12.56 9.76
CA TYR A 15 10.01 13.29 9.35
C TYR A 15 10.96 13.52 10.52
N TYR A 16 10.46 14.04 11.63
CA TYR A 16 11.30 14.32 12.83
C TYR A 16 11.75 13.06 13.56
N ASN A 17 11.07 11.95 13.35
CA ASN A 17 11.46 10.65 13.88
C ASN A 17 12.05 9.72 12.80
N ASN A 18 12.66 10.28 11.77
CA ASN A 18 13.17 9.59 10.58
C ASN A 18 14.07 8.39 10.93
N ASN A 19 14.97 8.53 11.90
CA ASN A 19 15.86 7.44 12.31
C ASN A 19 15.09 6.19 12.76
N ASN A 20 13.97 6.35 13.46
CA ASN A 20 13.12 5.23 13.84
C ASN A 20 12.42 4.61 12.63
N PHE A 21 11.95 5.44 11.67
CA PHE A 21 11.34 4.93 10.43
C PHE A 21 12.35 4.15 9.60
N VAL A 22 13.56 4.65 9.46
CA VAL A 22 14.63 3.97 8.72
C VAL A 22 15.07 2.69 9.42
N SER A 23 15.26 2.72 10.74
CA SER A 23 15.82 1.60 11.48
C SER A 23 14.81 0.53 11.88
N SER A 24 13.57 0.90 12.20
CA SER A 24 12.62 0.02 12.90
C SER A 24 11.39 -0.35 12.09
N TYR A 25 10.86 0.55 11.25
CA TYR A 25 9.61 0.29 10.53
C TYR A 25 9.83 -0.49 9.25
N ARG A 26 9.06 -1.55 9.08
CA ARG A 26 9.10 -2.45 7.92
C ARG A 26 7.68 -2.69 7.39
N ILE A 27 7.57 -2.98 6.11
CA ILE A 27 6.30 -3.35 5.49
C ILE A 27 5.89 -4.76 5.96
N SER A 28 4.61 -4.94 6.24
CA SER A 28 4.07 -6.25 6.59
C SER A 28 4.21 -7.25 5.44
N ARG A 29 4.66 -8.48 5.75
CA ARG A 29 4.75 -9.57 4.77
C ARG A 29 3.39 -9.89 4.15
N TYR A 30 2.31 -9.86 4.92
CA TYR A 30 0.98 -10.12 4.39
C TYR A 30 0.58 -9.12 3.31
N VAL A 31 0.89 -7.83 3.49
CA VAL A 31 0.62 -6.80 2.50
C VAL A 31 1.48 -7.03 1.25
N VAL A 32 2.80 -7.25 1.43
CA VAL A 32 3.72 -7.49 0.31
C VAL A 32 3.29 -8.70 -0.51
N GLU A 33 3.00 -9.83 0.13
CA GLU A 33 2.61 -11.05 -0.58
C GLU A 33 1.25 -10.93 -1.26
N LEU A 34 0.29 -10.22 -0.65
CA LEU A 34 -0.98 -9.90 -1.28
C LEU A 34 -0.79 -9.07 -2.55
N MET A 35 0.01 -8.02 -2.47
CA MET A 35 0.29 -7.14 -3.62
C MET A 35 1.06 -7.87 -4.71
N LYS A 36 2.03 -8.72 -4.36
CA LYS A 36 2.73 -9.59 -5.33
C LYS A 36 1.77 -10.52 -6.05
N LYS A 37 0.94 -11.25 -5.30
CA LYS A 37 -0.05 -12.19 -5.83
C LYS A 37 -0.98 -11.50 -6.83
N ARG A 38 -1.40 -10.28 -6.53
CA ARG A 38 -2.29 -9.48 -7.36
C ARG A 38 -1.58 -8.71 -8.47
N LYS A 39 -0.24 -8.74 -8.51
CA LYS A 39 0.59 -7.91 -9.40
C LYS A 39 0.27 -6.41 -9.24
N ASP A 40 0.08 -5.98 -8.01
CA ASP A 40 -0.26 -4.60 -7.65
C ASP A 40 1.00 -3.73 -7.64
N THR A 41 1.15 -2.92 -8.65
CA THR A 41 2.31 -2.04 -8.83
C THR A 41 2.37 -0.89 -7.81
N ARG A 42 1.32 -0.66 -7.02
CA ARG A 42 1.37 0.26 -5.88
C ARG A 42 2.43 -0.16 -4.86
N LEU A 43 2.83 -1.45 -4.84
CA LEU A 43 3.93 -1.92 -4.00
C LEU A 43 5.21 -1.10 -4.21
N MET A 44 5.58 -0.80 -5.46
CA MET A 44 6.77 -0.02 -5.82
C MET A 44 6.66 1.46 -5.41
N GLN A 45 5.45 1.92 -5.08
CA GLN A 45 5.19 3.28 -4.63
C GLN A 45 5.18 3.43 -3.10
N ILE A 46 4.94 2.33 -2.36
CA ILE A 46 4.88 2.35 -0.90
C ILE A 46 6.10 1.74 -0.23
N ALA A 47 6.82 0.85 -0.92
CA ALA A 47 7.98 0.14 -0.40
C ALA A 47 9.26 0.46 -1.19
N GLU A 48 10.40 0.44 -0.51
CA GLU A 48 11.71 0.30 -1.13
C GLU A 48 11.99 -1.18 -1.44
N VAL A 49 12.91 -1.46 -2.36
CA VAL A 49 13.45 -2.81 -2.53
C VAL A 49 14.02 -3.34 -1.21
N MET A 50 14.25 -4.63 -1.10
CA MET A 50 14.90 -5.20 0.09
C MET A 50 16.19 -4.45 0.41
N MET A 51 16.44 -4.17 1.69
CA MET A 51 17.58 -3.37 2.17
C MET A 51 18.92 -3.84 1.65
N LYS A 52 19.10 -5.16 1.45
CA LYS A 52 20.33 -5.73 0.87
C LYS A 52 20.60 -5.30 -0.58
N TYR A 53 19.61 -4.72 -1.24
CA TYR A 53 19.69 -4.23 -2.61
C TYR A 53 19.74 -2.71 -2.72
N GLU A 54 19.58 -2.00 -1.60
CA GLU A 54 19.58 -0.54 -1.59
C GLU A 54 20.92 0.01 -2.14
N GLY A 55 20.80 1.02 -3.00
CA GLY A 55 21.97 1.62 -3.67
C GLY A 55 22.55 0.81 -4.82
N ASN A 56 22.04 -0.38 -5.12
CA ASN A 56 22.47 -1.17 -6.27
C ASN A 56 21.63 -0.82 -7.51
N SER A 57 22.19 -0.05 -8.43
CA SER A 57 21.52 0.38 -9.66
C SER A 57 21.22 -0.74 -10.66
N SER A 58 21.78 -1.94 -10.46
CA SER A 58 21.49 -3.11 -11.31
C SER A 58 20.22 -3.85 -10.91
N ILE A 59 19.59 -3.48 -9.80
CA ILE A 59 18.34 -4.12 -9.33
C ILE A 59 17.15 -3.48 -10.03
N ASP A 60 16.33 -4.31 -10.68
CA ASP A 60 15.07 -3.84 -11.25
C ASP A 60 14.05 -3.55 -10.14
N VAL A 61 13.77 -2.27 -9.95
CA VAL A 61 12.79 -1.80 -8.97
C VAL A 61 11.34 -2.16 -9.35
N ASN A 62 11.08 -2.62 -10.57
CA ASN A 62 9.77 -3.06 -11.02
C ASN A 62 9.57 -4.58 -10.86
N ASP A 63 10.60 -5.31 -10.47
CA ASP A 63 10.48 -6.73 -10.18
C ASP A 63 9.96 -6.97 -8.77
N PHE A 64 8.79 -7.57 -8.66
CA PHE A 64 8.17 -7.96 -7.39
C PHE A 64 9.06 -8.87 -6.52
N ALA A 65 9.96 -9.65 -7.13
CA ALA A 65 10.89 -10.52 -6.39
C ALA A 65 11.85 -9.74 -5.48
N ASN A 66 12.10 -8.46 -5.79
CA ASN A 66 13.00 -7.59 -5.04
C ASN A 66 12.35 -6.95 -3.79
N TYR A 67 11.12 -7.33 -3.47
CA TYR A 67 10.38 -6.85 -2.30
C TYR A 67 10.08 -8.00 -1.34
N ASN A 68 10.19 -7.74 -0.03
CA ASN A 68 9.79 -8.69 1.00
C ASN A 68 9.36 -7.94 2.27
N GLY A 69 8.38 -8.48 2.97
CA GLY A 69 7.87 -7.91 4.20
C GLY A 69 8.32 -8.68 5.43
N VAL A 70 8.08 -8.10 6.60
CA VAL A 70 8.29 -8.73 7.90
C VAL A 70 7.00 -9.40 8.39
N ILE A 71 7.12 -10.54 9.08
CA ILE A 71 5.98 -11.16 9.76
C ILE A 71 5.60 -10.26 10.95
N PRO A 72 4.35 -9.75 10.99
CA PRO A 72 3.91 -8.94 12.13
C PRO A 72 3.94 -9.74 13.42
N ASN A 73 4.47 -9.11 14.47
CA ASN A 73 4.48 -9.66 15.83
C ASN A 73 5.05 -11.08 15.99
N PRO A 74 6.31 -11.34 15.56
CA PRO A 74 6.96 -12.64 15.81
C PRO A 74 7.38 -12.83 17.29
N GLY A 75 6.98 -11.93 18.19
CA GLY A 75 7.53 -11.78 19.54
C GLY A 75 8.78 -10.91 19.55
N ALA A 76 8.88 -9.97 20.48
CA ALA A 76 9.93 -8.93 20.48
C ALA A 76 11.36 -9.51 20.47
N LYS A 77 11.61 -10.61 21.18
CA LYS A 77 12.92 -11.28 21.19
C LYS A 77 13.25 -11.99 19.86
N SER A 78 12.24 -12.57 19.21
CA SER A 78 12.42 -13.25 17.93
C SER A 78 12.63 -12.28 16.78
N TYR A 79 11.97 -11.11 16.83
CA TYR A 79 12.07 -10.09 15.81
C TYR A 79 13.48 -9.47 15.75
N ASN A 80 14.03 -9.05 16.88
CA ASN A 80 15.33 -8.38 16.94
C ASN A 80 16.51 -9.31 16.61
N ASN A 81 16.33 -10.61 16.73
CA ASN A 81 17.37 -11.62 16.47
C ASN A 81 17.11 -12.45 15.22
N SER A 82 16.07 -12.12 14.43
CA SER A 82 15.80 -12.91 13.23
C SER A 82 16.90 -12.69 12.17
N VAL A 83 17.24 -13.75 11.47
CA VAL A 83 18.18 -13.71 10.34
C VAL A 83 17.72 -12.70 9.29
N GLU A 84 16.40 -12.56 9.12
CA GLU A 84 15.79 -11.63 8.18
C GLU A 84 16.10 -10.16 8.51
N MET A 85 16.13 -9.79 9.80
CA MET A 85 16.52 -8.43 10.22
C MET A 85 17.99 -8.15 9.94
N ASN A 86 18.84 -9.14 10.15
CA ASN A 86 20.30 -8.96 10.09
C ASN A 86 20.86 -9.04 8.67
N ASN A 87 20.16 -9.72 7.74
CA ASN A 87 20.64 -9.89 6.37
C ASN A 87 20.05 -8.89 5.35
N GLY A 88 19.22 -7.94 5.82
CA GLY A 88 18.61 -6.93 4.95
C GLY A 88 17.57 -7.47 3.98
N SER A 89 17.00 -8.65 4.23
CA SER A 89 16.01 -9.27 3.32
C SER A 89 14.58 -8.70 3.44
N GLN A 90 14.45 -7.51 3.99
CA GLN A 90 13.16 -6.82 4.20
C GLN A 90 13.12 -5.49 3.51
N SER A 91 11.94 -5.11 3.06
CA SER A 91 11.64 -3.81 2.48
C SER A 91 11.20 -2.81 3.53
N ARG A 92 11.69 -1.58 3.41
CA ARG A 92 11.27 -0.43 4.20
C ARG A 92 10.11 0.30 3.54
N LEU A 93 9.43 1.15 4.30
CA LEU A 93 8.53 2.13 3.75
C LEU A 93 9.31 3.10 2.86
N LYS A 94 8.72 3.52 1.74
CA LYS A 94 9.37 4.44 0.81
C LYS A 94 9.56 5.82 1.43
N GLY A 95 10.72 6.45 1.14
CA GLY A 95 11.14 7.70 1.76
C GLY A 95 10.15 8.84 1.64
N LYS A 96 9.39 8.92 0.54
CA LYS A 96 8.36 9.95 0.35
C LYS A 96 7.33 10.08 1.48
N TRP A 97 7.18 9.05 2.32
CA TRP A 97 6.25 9.05 3.42
C TRP A 97 6.77 9.71 4.70
N TYR A 98 8.10 9.86 4.83
CA TYR A 98 8.72 10.35 6.06
C TYR A 98 9.93 11.27 5.87
N GLN A 99 10.43 11.45 4.63
CA GLN A 99 11.63 12.26 4.37
C GLN A 99 11.34 13.74 4.10
N GLU A 100 10.06 14.13 4.04
CA GLU A 100 9.67 15.51 3.82
C GLU A 100 8.96 16.09 5.04
N PRO A 101 9.28 17.36 5.45
CA PRO A 101 8.66 17.99 6.62
C PRO A 101 7.14 18.04 6.54
N LYS A 102 6.59 18.38 5.39
CA LYS A 102 5.13 18.46 5.17
C LYS A 102 4.46 17.08 5.15
N GLY A 103 5.22 16.05 4.77
CA GLY A 103 4.71 14.69 4.59
C GLY A 103 3.53 14.59 3.61
N PRO A 104 2.89 13.44 3.52
CA PRO A 104 1.70 13.27 2.69
C PRO A 104 0.51 14.06 3.24
N SER A 105 -0.39 14.49 2.35
CA SER A 105 -1.64 15.17 2.75
C SER A 105 -2.45 14.30 3.70
N ALA A 106 -2.94 14.91 4.80
CA ALA A 106 -3.87 14.24 5.69
C ALA A 106 -5.25 14.10 5.01
N MET A 107 -5.76 12.89 4.97
CA MET A 107 -7.10 12.58 4.44
C MET A 107 -7.96 12.00 5.56
N ASN A 108 -9.16 12.56 5.77
CA ASN A 108 -10.13 12.02 6.71
C ASN A 108 -10.92 10.87 6.09
N ILE A 109 -11.45 11.08 4.89
CA ILE A 109 -12.06 10.07 4.03
C ILE A 109 -11.50 10.32 2.63
N SER A 110 -10.93 9.30 2.02
CA SER A 110 -10.40 9.41 0.65
C SER A 110 -11.51 9.14 -0.38
N TYR A 111 -11.36 9.70 -1.58
CA TYR A 111 -12.28 9.40 -2.68
C TYR A 111 -12.30 7.89 -3.02
N PRO A 112 -11.16 7.17 -3.09
CA PRO A 112 -11.17 5.72 -3.24
C PRO A 112 -12.00 5.00 -2.17
N GLU A 113 -11.88 5.40 -0.91
CA GLU A 113 -12.63 4.80 0.19
C GLU A 113 -14.13 5.01 0.03
N LEU A 114 -14.56 6.22 -0.37
CA LEU A 114 -15.95 6.50 -0.70
C LEU A 114 -16.47 5.55 -1.80
N GLU A 115 -15.73 5.39 -2.88
CA GLU A 115 -16.11 4.51 -3.99
C GLU A 115 -16.22 3.04 -3.54
N PHE A 116 -15.36 2.56 -2.67
CA PHE A 116 -15.48 1.21 -2.11
C PHE A 116 -16.70 1.07 -1.17
N ILE A 117 -17.06 2.12 -0.42
CA ILE A 117 -18.29 2.14 0.37
C ILE A 117 -19.53 2.07 -0.54
N LEU A 118 -19.54 2.83 -1.64
CA LEU A 118 -20.62 2.79 -2.63
C LEU A 118 -20.69 1.43 -3.34
N ALA A 119 -19.55 0.83 -3.66
CA ALA A 119 -19.50 -0.52 -4.23
C ALA A 119 -20.12 -1.56 -3.28
N GLU A 120 -19.80 -1.50 -2.00
CA GLU A 120 -20.42 -2.37 -0.98
C GLU A 120 -21.92 -2.12 -0.87
N ALA A 121 -22.36 -0.87 -0.79
CA ALA A 121 -23.77 -0.51 -0.68
C ALA A 121 -24.59 -0.98 -1.90
N ALA A 122 -24.04 -0.83 -3.11
CA ALA A 122 -24.66 -1.31 -4.34
C ALA A 122 -24.72 -2.85 -4.38
N LEU A 123 -23.65 -3.54 -4.00
CA LEU A 123 -23.61 -5.01 -3.93
C LEU A 123 -24.65 -5.57 -2.95
N ARG A 124 -24.92 -4.86 -1.85
CA ARG A 124 -25.94 -5.21 -0.85
C ARG A 124 -27.36 -4.79 -1.24
N GLY A 125 -27.52 -4.07 -2.36
CA GLY A 125 -28.81 -3.54 -2.80
C GLY A 125 -29.36 -2.37 -1.96
N TRP A 126 -28.51 -1.69 -1.18
CA TRP A 126 -28.91 -0.53 -0.38
C TRP A 126 -29.04 0.74 -1.19
N ILE A 127 -28.32 0.81 -2.31
CA ILE A 127 -28.41 1.90 -3.29
C ILE A 127 -28.56 1.32 -4.70
N SER A 128 -29.12 2.11 -5.62
CA SER A 128 -29.13 1.82 -7.04
C SER A 128 -27.71 2.07 -7.63
N GLY A 129 -27.34 1.30 -8.65
CA GLY A 129 -26.07 1.41 -9.34
C GLY A 129 -25.37 0.07 -9.47
N ASP A 130 -24.26 0.08 -10.21
CA ASP A 130 -23.47 -1.12 -10.45
C ASP A 130 -22.25 -1.15 -9.52
N ALA A 131 -22.17 -2.19 -8.69
CA ALA A 131 -21.07 -2.37 -7.74
C ALA A 131 -19.70 -2.44 -8.43
N GLN A 132 -19.62 -3.02 -9.64
CA GLN A 132 -18.38 -3.11 -10.43
C GLN A 132 -17.88 -1.72 -10.83
N THR A 133 -18.79 -0.82 -11.21
CA THR A 133 -18.45 0.55 -11.62
C THR A 133 -17.81 1.31 -10.45
N TYR A 134 -18.43 1.31 -9.27
CA TYR A 134 -17.88 1.95 -8.07
C TYR A 134 -16.53 1.32 -7.66
N TYR A 135 -16.47 -0.01 -7.66
CA TYR A 135 -15.25 -0.73 -7.31
C TYR A 135 -14.06 -0.36 -8.21
N ASN A 136 -14.29 -0.33 -9.53
CA ASN A 136 -13.27 0.05 -10.49
C ASN A 136 -12.87 1.53 -10.37
N ALA A 137 -13.82 2.42 -10.05
CA ALA A 137 -13.53 3.83 -9.79
C ALA A 137 -12.63 3.99 -8.56
N GLY A 138 -12.90 3.26 -7.48
CA GLY A 138 -12.08 3.24 -6.28
C GLY A 138 -10.65 2.76 -6.56
N ILE A 139 -10.49 1.65 -7.30
CA ILE A 139 -9.16 1.15 -7.70
C ILE A 139 -8.43 2.18 -8.55
N THR A 140 -9.11 2.75 -9.56
CA THR A 140 -8.51 3.76 -10.44
C THR A 140 -7.99 4.93 -9.63
N ALA A 141 -8.81 5.52 -8.78
CA ALA A 141 -8.44 6.67 -7.97
C ALA A 141 -7.30 6.36 -6.99
N ALA A 142 -7.30 5.17 -6.35
CA ALA A 142 -6.22 4.75 -5.46
C ALA A 142 -4.88 4.57 -6.20
N CYS A 143 -4.92 4.04 -7.42
CA CYS A 143 -3.74 3.86 -8.26
C CYS A 143 -3.21 5.19 -8.81
N GLU A 144 -4.09 6.06 -9.31
CA GLU A 144 -3.74 7.39 -9.81
C GLU A 144 -3.12 8.26 -8.72
N PHE A 145 -3.66 8.20 -7.50
CA PHE A 145 -3.08 8.88 -6.33
C PHE A 145 -1.62 8.46 -6.08
N GLN A 146 -1.27 7.22 -6.39
CA GLN A 146 0.09 6.71 -6.29
C GLN A 146 0.93 6.95 -7.57
N GLY A 147 0.38 7.58 -8.59
CA GLY A 147 1.08 7.84 -9.85
C GLY A 147 1.17 6.63 -10.79
N ILE A 148 0.28 5.65 -10.63
CA ILE A 148 0.23 4.47 -11.50
C ILE A 148 -0.47 4.83 -12.82
N GLY A 149 0.14 4.46 -13.93
CA GLY A 149 -0.42 4.73 -15.27
C GLY A 149 -1.59 3.82 -15.64
N SER A 150 -2.44 4.29 -16.55
CA SER A 150 -3.70 3.65 -16.95
C SER A 150 -3.56 2.20 -17.44
N ALA A 151 -2.48 1.86 -18.14
CA ALA A 151 -2.24 0.50 -18.61
C ALA A 151 -2.05 -0.49 -17.44
N ALA A 152 -1.30 -0.10 -16.39
CA ALA A 152 -1.10 -0.92 -15.20
C ALA A 152 -2.39 -1.02 -14.36
N ILE A 153 -3.18 0.08 -14.28
CA ILE A 153 -4.49 0.08 -13.62
C ILE A 153 -5.42 -0.93 -14.28
N LYS A 154 -5.52 -0.89 -15.61
CA LYS A 154 -6.35 -1.84 -16.36
C LYS A 154 -5.90 -3.29 -16.15
N ALA A 155 -4.59 -3.55 -16.21
CA ALA A 155 -4.05 -4.88 -15.97
C ALA A 155 -4.36 -5.38 -14.54
N TYR A 156 -4.31 -4.50 -13.55
CA TYR A 156 -4.66 -4.80 -12.17
C TYR A 156 -6.16 -5.14 -12.03
N GLN A 157 -7.05 -4.34 -12.60
CA GLN A 157 -8.50 -4.57 -12.57
C GLN A 157 -8.93 -5.87 -13.26
N GLU A 158 -8.19 -6.31 -14.27
CA GLU A 158 -8.44 -7.58 -14.98
C GLU A 158 -7.83 -8.81 -14.28
N ASN A 159 -7.01 -8.62 -13.25
CA ASN A 159 -6.46 -9.73 -12.48
C ASN A 159 -7.58 -10.55 -11.83
N ALA A 160 -7.54 -11.88 -11.92
CA ALA A 160 -8.58 -12.77 -11.44
C ALA A 160 -8.84 -12.64 -9.92
N ASP A 161 -7.80 -12.33 -9.13
CA ASP A 161 -7.92 -12.11 -7.68
C ASP A 161 -8.49 -10.71 -7.33
N VAL A 162 -8.56 -9.80 -8.31
CA VAL A 162 -9.06 -8.43 -8.16
C VAL A 162 -10.43 -8.25 -8.78
N LYS A 163 -10.62 -8.68 -10.02
CA LYS A 163 -11.87 -8.53 -10.78
C LYS A 163 -13.09 -8.91 -9.92
N LEU A 164 -14.10 -8.02 -9.87
CA LEU A 164 -15.26 -8.19 -9.01
C LEU A 164 -16.25 -9.22 -9.56
N VAL A 165 -15.85 -10.50 -9.50
CA VAL A 165 -16.65 -11.65 -9.96
C VAL A 165 -16.70 -12.72 -8.88
N GLY A 166 -17.77 -13.52 -8.87
CA GLY A 166 -17.98 -14.61 -7.91
C GLY A 166 -19.31 -14.51 -7.18
N THR A 167 -19.42 -15.20 -6.05
CA THR A 167 -20.59 -15.07 -5.16
C THR A 167 -20.60 -13.70 -4.47
N PRO A 168 -21.76 -13.21 -3.98
CA PRO A 168 -21.81 -11.94 -3.24
C PRO A 168 -20.81 -11.85 -2.08
N THR A 169 -20.60 -12.95 -1.36
CA THR A 169 -19.60 -13.02 -0.26
C THR A 169 -18.16 -12.86 -0.78
N GLN A 170 -17.84 -13.49 -1.91
CA GLN A 170 -16.51 -13.35 -2.53
C GLN A 170 -16.29 -11.94 -3.05
N MET A 171 -17.29 -11.34 -3.70
CA MET A 171 -17.22 -9.96 -4.18
C MET A 171 -17.06 -8.97 -3.01
N LEU A 172 -17.82 -9.16 -1.94
CA LEU A 172 -17.66 -8.36 -0.72
C LEU A 172 -16.25 -8.47 -0.14
N GLY A 173 -15.70 -9.68 -0.08
CA GLY A 173 -14.31 -9.89 0.36
C GLY A 173 -13.29 -9.11 -0.49
N LYS A 174 -13.50 -9.03 -1.81
CA LYS A 174 -12.64 -8.23 -2.71
C LYS A 174 -12.76 -6.73 -2.43
N ILE A 175 -13.98 -6.22 -2.27
CA ILE A 175 -14.23 -4.80 -1.94
C ILE A 175 -13.53 -4.43 -0.61
N ILE A 176 -13.71 -5.23 0.43
CA ILE A 176 -13.10 -4.99 1.75
C ILE A 176 -11.57 -5.05 1.69
N THR A 177 -11.02 -5.89 0.83
CA THR A 177 -9.56 -6.00 0.69
C THR A 177 -8.94 -4.78 0.00
N GLU A 178 -9.66 -4.10 -0.88
CA GLU A 178 -9.20 -2.85 -1.52
C GLU A 178 -9.43 -1.62 -0.63
N LYS A 179 -10.47 -1.63 0.20
CA LYS A 179 -10.81 -0.59 1.17
C LYS A 179 -9.80 -0.50 2.31
#